data_e37e7d652e03f399524a0219a66038c6
#
_entry.id   e37e7d652e03f399524a0219a66038c6
#
_cell.length_a   1.000
_cell.length_b   1.000
_cell.length_c   1.000
_cell.angle_alpha   90.00
_cell.angle_beta   90.00
_cell.angle_gamma   90.00
#
_symmetry.space_group_name_H-M   'P 1'
#
loop_
_entity.id
_entity.type
_entity.pdbx_description
1 polymer ?
#
loop_
_entity_poly.entity_id
_entity_poly.type
_entity_poly.pdbx_seq_one_letter_code
_entity_poly.pdbx_strand_id
1 'polypeptide(L)'
;MKILVIVDMQNDFTSGVLGNSECEEAVSKVVEVINEDNYDKIFLTRDTHQKNYLETQEGRNLPVEHCIEGTIGWQIREEIMKAVSDNNFCIIDKPVFGSLKLAEDIKTEYENKQDNLEIVLVGVCTGICVISNAMLLKAALPEAVITVKADACACVTPESHKIALDA
;
A
#
# COMPACT_ATOMS: atom_id res chain seq x y z
N MET A 1 17.28 -9.15 -5.49
CA MET A 1 16.73 -7.84 -5.07
C MET A 1 15.45 -8.05 -4.30
N LYS A 2 15.32 -7.45 -3.12
CA LYS A 2 14.13 -7.57 -2.27
C LYS A 2 13.50 -6.19 -2.02
N ILE A 3 12.23 -6.05 -2.39
CA ILE A 3 11.47 -4.79 -2.29
C ILE A 3 10.30 -4.96 -1.33
N LEU A 4 10.08 -3.98 -0.47
CA LEU A 4 8.86 -3.85 0.33
C LEU A 4 7.94 -2.81 -0.30
N VAL A 5 6.68 -3.14 -0.47
CA VAL A 5 5.61 -2.22 -0.88
C VAL A 5 4.62 -2.08 0.27
N ILE A 6 4.54 -0.88 0.82
CA ILE A 6 3.63 -0.52 1.91
C ILE A 6 2.45 0.23 1.29
N VAL A 7 1.29 -0.39 1.29
CA VAL A 7 0.11 0.11 0.59
C VAL A 7 -0.76 0.93 1.53
N ASP A 8 -0.88 2.22 1.25
CA ASP A 8 -1.88 3.16 1.77
C ASP A 8 -2.04 3.17 3.32
N MET A 9 -0.93 3.05 4.05
CA MET A 9 -0.94 3.11 5.51
C MET A 9 -1.12 4.57 6.00
N GLN A 10 -2.26 5.18 5.61
CA GLN A 10 -2.63 6.57 5.88
C GLN A 10 -3.58 6.68 7.08
N ASN A 11 -3.63 7.88 7.67
CA ASN A 11 -4.48 8.11 8.84
C ASN A 11 -5.96 7.83 8.57
N ASP A 12 -6.49 8.24 7.40
CA ASP A 12 -7.90 8.03 7.07
C ASP A 12 -8.29 6.55 6.95
N PHE A 13 -7.36 5.69 6.56
CA PHE A 13 -7.60 4.24 6.43
C PHE A 13 -7.29 3.43 7.69
N THR A 14 -6.65 4.02 8.67
CA THR A 14 -6.30 3.31 9.91
C THR A 14 -7.17 3.76 11.08
N SER A 15 -7.05 5.01 11.52
CA SER A 15 -7.80 5.58 12.64
C SER A 15 -8.81 6.67 12.25
N GLY A 16 -8.83 7.07 10.98
CA GLY A 16 -9.68 8.15 10.45
C GLY A 16 -11.02 7.68 9.91
N VAL A 17 -11.55 8.42 8.94
CA VAL A 17 -12.95 8.30 8.47
C VAL A 17 -13.31 6.94 7.85
N LEU A 18 -12.35 6.21 7.31
CA LEU A 18 -12.50 4.86 6.76
C LEU A 18 -11.74 3.81 7.58
N GLY A 19 -11.20 4.19 8.74
CA GLY A 19 -10.46 3.32 9.62
C GLY A 19 -11.33 2.32 10.37
N ASN A 20 -10.69 1.24 10.84
CA ASN A 20 -11.26 0.25 11.74
C ASN A 20 -10.16 -0.35 12.63
N SER A 21 -10.55 -1.19 13.60
CA SER A 21 -9.61 -1.80 14.56
C SER A 21 -8.54 -2.65 13.87
N GLU A 22 -8.92 -3.41 12.87
CA GLU A 22 -8.01 -4.30 12.14
C GLU A 22 -6.96 -3.52 11.34
N CYS A 23 -7.38 -2.43 10.70
CA CYS A 23 -6.47 -1.52 9.99
C CYS A 23 -5.53 -0.77 10.95
N GLU A 24 -6.02 -0.39 12.13
CA GLU A 24 -5.18 0.23 13.17
C GLU A 24 -4.16 -0.76 13.74
N GLU A 25 -4.56 -1.99 14.00
CA GLU A 25 -3.66 -3.06 14.47
C GLU A 25 -2.59 -3.42 13.42
N ALA A 26 -2.93 -3.35 12.14
CA ALA A 26 -1.98 -3.60 11.05
C ALA A 26 -0.79 -2.62 11.06
N VAL A 27 -0.93 -1.41 11.62
CA VAL A 27 0.18 -0.43 11.70
C VAL A 27 1.39 -1.02 12.41
N SER A 28 1.19 -1.63 13.58
CA SER A 28 2.29 -2.25 14.34
C SER A 28 2.92 -3.42 13.59
N LYS A 29 2.10 -4.22 12.90
CA LYS A 29 2.57 -5.35 12.09
C LYS A 29 3.40 -4.91 10.88
N VAL A 30 3.00 -3.83 10.22
CA VAL A 30 3.80 -3.24 9.15
C VAL A 30 5.15 -2.73 9.68
N VAL A 31 5.17 -2.10 10.85
CA VAL A 31 6.44 -1.68 11.50
C VAL A 31 7.33 -2.90 11.82
N GLU A 32 6.75 -4.00 12.31
CA GLU A 32 7.49 -5.25 12.52
C GLU A 32 8.14 -5.71 11.20
N VAL A 33 7.37 -5.78 10.09
CA VAL A 33 7.88 -6.21 8.77
C VAL A 33 9.00 -5.31 8.26
N ILE A 34 8.91 -4.00 8.45
CA ILE A 34 9.99 -3.05 8.07
C ILE A 34 11.30 -3.40 8.79
N ASN A 35 11.20 -3.79 10.06
CA ASN A 35 12.36 -4.05 10.93
C ASN A 35 12.87 -5.51 10.88
N GLU A 36 12.07 -6.46 10.39
CA GLU A 36 12.43 -7.89 10.36
C GLU A 36 13.45 -8.23 9.29
N ASP A 37 13.54 -7.45 8.21
CA ASP A 37 14.31 -7.83 7.04
C ASP A 37 15.04 -6.64 6.43
N ASN A 38 16.06 -6.92 5.63
CA ASN A 38 16.77 -5.90 4.87
C ASN A 38 16.17 -5.81 3.47
N TYR A 39 15.50 -4.69 3.20
CA TYR A 39 14.96 -4.39 1.88
C TYR A 39 15.93 -3.48 1.11
N ASP A 40 16.19 -3.81 -0.15
CA ASP A 40 17.00 -2.95 -1.03
C ASP A 40 16.32 -1.62 -1.30
N LYS A 41 14.98 -1.63 -1.33
CA LYS A 41 14.16 -0.43 -1.46
C LYS A 41 12.76 -0.64 -0.89
N ILE A 42 12.19 0.43 -0.34
CA ILE A 42 10.81 0.47 0.18
C ILE A 42 10.01 1.47 -0.66
N PHE A 43 8.87 1.04 -1.18
CA PHE A 43 7.89 1.89 -1.82
C PHE A 43 6.67 2.03 -0.90
N LEU A 44 6.25 3.26 -0.66
CA LEU A 44 5.00 3.54 0.03
C LEU A 44 4.00 4.11 -0.98
N THR A 45 2.83 3.54 -1.10
CA THR A 45 1.76 4.18 -1.85
C THR A 45 0.92 5.05 -0.92
N ARG A 46 0.38 6.10 -1.50
CA ARG A 46 -0.49 7.04 -0.79
C ARG A 46 -1.66 7.40 -1.70
N ASP A 47 -2.84 6.94 -1.30
CA ASP A 47 -4.07 7.31 -1.98
C ASP A 47 -4.28 8.82 -1.89
N THR A 48 -4.56 9.47 -3.01
CA THR A 48 -4.52 10.93 -3.09
C THR A 48 -5.68 11.45 -3.93
N HIS A 49 -6.62 12.08 -3.24
CA HIS A 49 -7.79 12.69 -3.83
C HIS A 49 -7.74 14.22 -3.77
N GLN A 50 -8.44 14.86 -4.70
CA GLN A 50 -8.60 16.30 -4.76
C GLN A 50 -9.90 16.74 -4.08
N LYS A 51 -10.05 18.04 -3.82
CA LYS A 51 -11.24 18.62 -3.16
C LYS A 51 -12.56 18.34 -3.88
N ASN A 52 -12.51 17.98 -5.16
CA ASN A 52 -13.69 17.61 -5.95
C ASN A 52 -13.98 16.10 -5.91
N TYR A 53 -13.45 15.37 -4.93
CA TYR A 53 -13.59 13.92 -4.81
C TYR A 53 -15.04 13.45 -5.00
N LEU A 54 -16.00 14.10 -4.36
CA LEU A 54 -17.43 13.74 -4.45
C LEU A 54 -18.04 13.86 -5.86
N GLU A 55 -17.37 14.60 -6.77
CA GLU A 55 -17.77 14.72 -8.17
C GLU A 55 -17.20 13.62 -9.05
N THR A 56 -16.25 12.84 -8.52
CA THR A 56 -15.62 11.73 -9.24
C THR A 56 -16.54 10.50 -9.32
N GLN A 57 -16.21 9.55 -10.18
CA GLN A 57 -16.94 8.29 -10.26
C GLN A 57 -16.82 7.50 -8.95
N GLU A 58 -15.66 7.51 -8.33
CA GLU A 58 -15.42 6.87 -7.03
C GLU A 58 -16.22 7.55 -5.92
N GLY A 59 -16.16 8.88 -5.82
CA GLY A 59 -16.87 9.64 -4.80
C GLY A 59 -18.40 9.53 -4.90
N ARG A 60 -18.94 9.24 -6.09
CA ARG A 60 -20.37 8.92 -6.24
C ARG A 60 -20.76 7.54 -5.70
N ASN A 61 -19.82 6.59 -5.69
CA ASN A 61 -20.03 5.24 -5.18
C ASN A 61 -19.68 5.13 -3.68
N LEU A 62 -18.68 5.88 -3.23
CA LEU A 62 -18.26 5.98 -1.83
C LEU A 62 -18.27 7.46 -1.42
N PRO A 63 -19.41 8.03 -1.01
CA PRO A 63 -19.55 9.45 -0.73
C PRO A 63 -18.97 9.85 0.65
N VAL A 64 -17.73 9.46 0.88
CA VAL A 64 -16.95 9.78 2.08
C VAL A 64 -15.63 10.40 1.64
N GLU A 65 -15.48 11.71 1.84
CA GLU A 65 -14.20 12.38 1.57
C GLU A 65 -13.12 11.79 2.45
N HIS A 66 -12.06 11.31 1.82
CA HIS A 66 -10.90 10.73 2.47
C HIS A 66 -9.64 11.00 1.66
N CYS A 67 -8.50 10.92 2.30
CA CYS A 67 -7.19 11.09 1.67
C CYS A 67 -7.10 12.31 0.75
N ILE A 68 -7.78 13.41 1.14
CA ILE A 68 -7.69 14.69 0.39
C ILE A 68 -6.30 15.26 0.57
N GLU A 69 -5.64 15.55 -0.54
CA GLU A 69 -4.26 16.04 -0.57
C GLU A 69 -4.02 17.21 0.39
N GLY A 70 -2.97 17.12 1.20
CA GLY A 70 -2.57 18.12 2.18
C GLY A 70 -3.30 18.04 3.53
N THR A 71 -4.28 17.15 3.70
CA THR A 71 -4.94 16.94 5.00
C THR A 71 -4.16 15.99 5.92
N ILE A 72 -4.48 16.00 7.20
CA ILE A 72 -3.92 15.03 8.17
C ILE A 72 -4.33 13.59 7.80
N GLY A 73 -5.55 13.39 7.34
CA GLY A 73 -6.06 12.08 6.93
C GLY A 73 -5.27 11.45 5.79
N TRP A 74 -4.81 12.26 4.85
CA TRP A 74 -3.98 11.86 3.71
C TRP A 74 -2.56 11.44 4.11
N GLN A 75 -2.02 11.91 5.24
CA GLN A 75 -0.66 11.58 5.65
C GLN A 75 -0.52 10.11 6.02
N ILE A 76 0.64 9.54 5.65
CA ILE A 76 1.03 8.20 6.11
C ILE A 76 1.23 8.25 7.63
N ARG A 77 0.91 7.16 8.31
CA ARG A 77 1.09 7.03 9.75
C ARG A 77 2.51 7.37 10.17
N GLU A 78 2.61 8.15 11.25
CA GLU A 78 3.91 8.62 11.75
C GLU A 78 4.82 7.46 12.16
N GLU A 79 4.24 6.39 12.71
CA GLU A 79 4.97 5.18 13.10
C GLU A 79 5.65 4.51 11.91
N ILE A 80 4.95 4.45 10.77
CA ILE A 80 5.48 3.92 9.52
C ILE A 80 6.61 4.82 9.00
N MET A 81 6.37 6.14 8.95
CA MET A 81 7.38 7.10 8.47
C MET A 81 8.65 7.09 9.32
N LYS A 82 8.52 6.90 10.63
CA LYS A 82 9.69 6.72 11.52
C LYS A 82 10.43 5.42 11.23
N ALA A 83 9.70 4.32 11.03
CA ALA A 83 10.31 3.02 10.78
C ALA A 83 11.09 2.96 9.45
N VAL A 84 10.64 3.68 8.41
CA VAL A 84 11.33 3.71 7.12
C VAL A 84 12.43 4.77 7.02
N SER A 85 12.58 5.66 8.00
CA SER A 85 13.44 6.87 7.91
C SER A 85 14.90 6.59 7.54
N ASP A 86 15.44 5.47 8.00
CA ASP A 86 16.84 5.07 7.74
C ASP A 86 16.99 4.17 6.50
N ASN A 87 15.88 3.87 5.81
CA ASN A 87 15.87 3.02 4.63
C ASN A 87 15.91 3.84 3.34
N ASN A 88 16.27 3.17 2.24
CA ASN A 88 16.08 3.73 0.90
C ASN A 88 14.60 3.61 0.51
N PHE A 89 13.83 4.69 0.67
CA PHE A 89 12.40 4.67 0.39
C PHE A 89 11.95 5.79 -0.55
N CYS A 90 10.79 5.60 -1.17
CA CYS A 90 10.06 6.65 -1.87
C CYS A 90 8.55 6.50 -1.68
N ILE A 91 7.84 7.63 -1.82
CA ILE A 91 6.38 7.70 -1.73
C ILE A 91 5.82 7.92 -3.14
N ILE A 92 4.77 7.18 -3.48
CA ILE A 92 4.05 7.28 -4.74
C ILE A 92 2.60 7.64 -4.46
N ASP A 93 2.22 8.83 -4.85
CA ASP A 93 0.83 9.27 -4.82
C ASP A 93 0.05 8.65 -5.98
N LYS A 94 -1.11 8.11 -5.70
CA LYS A 94 -1.97 7.45 -6.67
C LYS A 94 -3.42 7.94 -6.54
N PRO A 95 -4.11 8.24 -7.64
CA PRO A 95 -5.49 8.74 -7.60
C PRO A 95 -6.55 7.62 -7.65
N VAL A 96 -6.13 6.37 -7.66
CA VAL A 96 -6.97 5.17 -7.81
C VAL A 96 -6.36 3.99 -7.04
N PHE A 97 -7.07 2.87 -6.92
CA PHE A 97 -6.69 1.73 -6.08
C PHE A 97 -5.31 1.14 -6.40
N GLY A 98 -4.99 0.92 -7.67
CA GLY A 98 -3.67 0.42 -8.11
C GLY A 98 -2.83 1.55 -8.73
N SER A 99 -1.51 1.35 -8.77
CA SER A 99 -0.56 2.31 -9.33
C SER A 99 0.26 1.70 -10.47
N LEU A 100 0.01 2.16 -11.70
CA LEU A 100 0.87 1.83 -12.84
C LEU A 100 2.27 2.41 -12.64
N LYS A 101 2.37 3.61 -12.06
CA LYS A 101 3.66 4.24 -11.75
C LYS A 101 4.49 3.39 -10.79
N LEU A 102 3.90 2.78 -9.76
CA LEU A 102 4.60 1.86 -8.87
C LEU A 102 5.23 0.71 -9.66
N ALA A 103 4.46 0.10 -10.56
CA ALA A 103 4.94 -1.01 -11.38
C ALA A 103 6.07 -0.59 -12.33
N GLU A 104 5.96 0.58 -12.94
CA GLU A 104 7.01 1.17 -13.81
C GLU A 104 8.28 1.51 -13.02
N ASP A 105 8.15 2.13 -11.86
CA ASP A 105 9.30 2.50 -11.03
C ASP A 105 10.04 1.26 -10.52
N ILE A 106 9.33 0.23 -10.05
CA ILE A 106 9.96 -1.04 -9.63
C ILE A 106 10.61 -1.74 -10.83
N LYS A 107 9.98 -1.75 -11.99
CA LYS A 107 10.57 -2.31 -13.20
C LYS A 107 11.88 -1.61 -13.56
N THR A 108 11.90 -0.28 -13.51
CA THR A 108 13.10 0.53 -13.79
C THR A 108 14.22 0.24 -12.79
N GLU A 109 13.91 0.13 -11.50
CA GLU A 109 14.89 -0.23 -10.46
C GLU A 109 15.51 -1.62 -10.69
N TYR A 110 14.73 -2.53 -11.30
CA TYR A 110 15.14 -3.91 -11.53
C TYR A 110 15.84 -4.15 -12.87
N GLU A 111 15.58 -3.34 -13.91
CA GLU A 111 16.02 -3.58 -15.30
C GLU A 111 17.51 -3.90 -15.47
N ASN A 112 18.36 -3.44 -14.56
CA ASN A 112 19.82 -3.66 -14.61
C ASN A 112 20.33 -4.64 -13.52
N LYS A 113 19.43 -5.37 -12.87
CA LYS A 113 19.78 -6.34 -11.83
C LYS A 113 19.75 -7.76 -12.42
N GLN A 114 20.73 -8.57 -12.03
CA GLN A 114 20.79 -9.99 -12.44
C GLN A 114 20.19 -10.94 -11.41
N ASP A 115 19.83 -10.39 -10.24
CA ASP A 115 19.27 -11.16 -9.13
C ASP A 115 17.77 -11.42 -9.33
N ASN A 116 17.25 -12.45 -8.68
CA ASN A 116 15.81 -12.66 -8.60
C ASN A 116 15.12 -11.48 -7.89
N LEU A 117 13.97 -11.08 -8.37
CA LEU A 117 13.17 -10.03 -7.76
C LEU A 117 12.12 -10.64 -6.83
N GLU A 118 12.18 -10.24 -5.57
CA GLU A 118 11.17 -10.52 -4.56
C GLU A 118 10.47 -9.22 -4.18
N ILE A 119 9.15 -9.23 -4.18
CA ILE A 119 8.31 -8.09 -3.79
C ILE A 119 7.40 -8.54 -2.66
N VAL A 120 7.52 -7.90 -1.51
CA VAL A 120 6.66 -8.12 -0.35
C VAL A 120 5.64 -6.99 -0.27
N LEU A 121 4.35 -7.31 -0.21
CA LEU A 121 3.27 -6.33 -0.02
C LEU A 121 2.69 -6.44 1.38
N VAL A 122 2.44 -5.27 1.97
CA VAL A 122 1.75 -5.07 3.25
C VAL A 122 0.82 -3.87 3.15
N GLY A 123 -0.12 -3.72 4.07
CA GLY A 123 -0.96 -2.53 4.18
C GLY A 123 -2.44 -2.76 3.93
N VAL A 124 -3.15 -1.72 3.51
CA VAL A 124 -4.63 -1.69 3.46
C VAL A 124 -5.17 -1.10 2.15
N CYS A 125 -6.37 -1.48 1.71
CA CYS A 125 -7.15 -2.65 2.13
C CYS A 125 -6.76 -3.86 1.29
N THR A 126 -6.67 -5.04 1.90
CA THR A 126 -6.26 -6.29 1.24
C THR A 126 -7.03 -6.54 -0.06
N GLY A 127 -8.37 -6.41 -0.01
CA GLY A 127 -9.26 -6.68 -1.15
C GLY A 127 -9.47 -5.50 -2.11
N ILE A 128 -8.77 -4.39 -1.94
CA ILE A 128 -8.91 -3.19 -2.76
C ILE A 128 -7.55 -2.77 -3.28
N CYS A 129 -6.81 -1.95 -2.53
CA CYS A 129 -5.54 -1.38 -2.99
C CYS A 129 -4.41 -2.42 -3.00
N VAL A 130 -4.34 -3.33 -2.03
CA VAL A 130 -3.27 -4.35 -1.97
C VAL A 130 -3.38 -5.30 -3.15
N ILE A 131 -4.56 -5.91 -3.37
CA ILE A 131 -4.77 -6.85 -4.50
C ILE A 131 -4.58 -6.14 -5.85
N SER A 132 -5.07 -4.89 -6.00
CA SER A 132 -4.90 -4.12 -7.23
C SER A 132 -3.44 -3.90 -7.57
N ASN A 133 -2.61 -3.53 -6.60
CA ASN A 133 -1.18 -3.36 -6.81
C ASN A 133 -0.47 -4.71 -7.05
N ALA A 134 -0.83 -5.77 -6.32
CA ALA A 134 -0.27 -7.10 -6.52
C ALA A 134 -0.49 -7.61 -7.96
N MET A 135 -1.70 -7.43 -8.50
CA MET A 135 -2.04 -7.83 -9.87
C MET A 135 -1.29 -7.00 -10.91
N LEU A 136 -1.20 -5.68 -10.74
CA LEU A 136 -0.45 -4.80 -11.64
C LEU A 136 1.04 -5.14 -11.63
N LEU A 137 1.62 -5.37 -10.46
CA LEU A 137 3.02 -5.79 -10.31
C LEU A 137 3.26 -7.13 -10.98
N LYS A 138 2.38 -8.12 -10.79
CA LYS A 138 2.53 -9.43 -11.44
C LYS A 138 2.40 -9.37 -12.96
N ALA A 139 1.52 -8.49 -13.47
CA ALA A 139 1.38 -8.27 -14.90
C ALA A 139 2.62 -7.57 -15.51
N ALA A 140 3.21 -6.59 -14.80
CA ALA A 140 4.38 -5.87 -15.27
C ALA A 140 5.69 -6.66 -15.13
N LEU A 141 5.77 -7.53 -14.12
CA LEU A 141 6.95 -8.27 -13.69
C LEU A 141 6.62 -9.77 -13.50
N PRO A 142 6.35 -10.50 -14.59
CA PRO A 142 5.80 -11.86 -14.51
C PRO A 142 6.72 -12.87 -13.79
N GLU A 143 8.02 -12.62 -13.79
CA GLU A 143 9.02 -13.51 -13.14
C GLU A 143 9.28 -13.14 -11.67
N ALA A 144 8.79 -11.99 -11.19
CA ALA A 144 8.95 -11.59 -9.80
C ALA A 144 8.17 -12.53 -8.86
N VAL A 145 8.79 -12.86 -7.74
CA VAL A 145 8.10 -13.52 -6.63
C VAL A 145 7.37 -12.44 -5.83
N ILE A 146 6.05 -12.51 -5.81
CA ILE A 146 5.19 -11.57 -5.09
C ILE A 146 4.58 -12.26 -3.88
N THR A 147 4.83 -11.72 -2.70
CA THR A 147 4.31 -12.22 -1.44
C THR A 147 3.47 -11.16 -0.75
N VAL A 148 2.26 -11.50 -0.34
CA VAL A 148 1.43 -10.66 0.54
C VAL A 148 1.57 -11.19 1.96
N LYS A 149 2.06 -10.35 2.89
CA LYS A 149 2.09 -10.71 4.31
C LYS A 149 0.72 -10.47 4.93
N ALA A 150 -0.06 -11.53 5.04
CA ALA A 150 -1.46 -11.49 5.46
C ALA A 150 -1.67 -10.85 6.84
N ASP A 151 -0.80 -11.13 7.79
CA ASP A 151 -0.82 -10.60 9.16
C ASP A 151 -0.45 -9.12 9.27
N ALA A 152 0.18 -8.56 8.23
CA ALA A 152 0.49 -7.14 8.09
C ALA A 152 -0.43 -6.44 7.07
N CYS A 153 -1.57 -7.06 6.74
CA CYS A 153 -2.63 -6.50 5.92
C CYS A 153 -3.96 -6.53 6.68
N ALA A 154 -4.85 -5.60 6.33
CA ALA A 154 -6.22 -5.59 6.83
C ALA A 154 -7.19 -5.11 5.74
N CYS A 155 -8.48 -5.33 5.94
CA CYS A 155 -9.53 -4.88 5.03
C CYS A 155 -10.69 -4.26 5.80
N VAL A 156 -11.77 -3.91 5.11
CA VAL A 156 -12.98 -3.32 5.71
C VAL A 156 -13.57 -4.21 6.81
N THR A 157 -13.48 -5.52 6.63
CA THR A 157 -13.86 -6.53 7.64
C THR A 157 -12.88 -7.71 7.61
N PRO A 158 -12.76 -8.48 8.71
CA PRO A 158 -11.97 -9.72 8.71
C PRO A 158 -12.40 -10.72 7.63
N GLU A 159 -13.70 -10.78 7.33
CA GLU A 159 -14.24 -11.64 6.28
C GLU A 159 -13.77 -11.19 4.88
N SER A 160 -13.87 -9.90 4.57
CA SER A 160 -13.39 -9.35 3.29
C SER A 160 -11.88 -9.51 3.11
N HIS A 161 -11.11 -9.40 4.20
CA HIS A 161 -9.69 -9.70 4.21
C HIS A 161 -9.42 -11.16 3.80
N LYS A 162 -10.11 -12.11 4.44
CA LYS A 162 -9.97 -13.53 4.12
C LYS A 162 -10.35 -13.85 2.68
N ILE A 163 -11.48 -13.32 2.21
CA ILE A 163 -11.93 -13.52 0.81
C ILE A 163 -10.87 -13.03 -0.18
N ALA A 164 -10.26 -11.87 0.09
CA ALA A 164 -9.23 -11.31 -0.77
C ALA A 164 -7.94 -12.15 -0.80
N LEU A 165 -7.58 -12.80 0.30
CA LEU A 165 -6.43 -13.70 0.35
C LEU A 165 -6.70 -15.05 -0.34
N ASP A 166 -7.95 -15.50 -0.33
CA ASP A 166 -8.36 -16.75 -0.98
C ASP A 166 -8.48 -16.60 -2.52
N ALA A 167 -8.60 -15.37 -3.05
CA ALA A 167 -8.73 -15.04 -4.47
C ALA A 167 -7.39 -15.02 -5.21
#